data_8164304984f0943a23bfbe1a87b68ae4
#
_entry.id   8164304984f0943a23bfbe1a87b68ae4
#
_cell.length_a   1.000
_cell.length_b   1.000
_cell.length_c   1.000
_cell.angle_alpha   90.00
_cell.angle_beta   90.00
_cell.angle_gamma   90.00
#
_symmetry.space_group_name_H-M   'P 1'
#
loop_
_entity.id
_entity.type
_entity.pdbx_description
1 polymer ?
#
loop_
_entity_poly.entity_id
_entity_poly.type
_entity_poly.pdbx_seq_one_letter_code
_entity_poly.pdbx_strand_id
1 'polypeptide(L)'
;MLGAGAERGWTTGVAAYEAVRVMAQDNLVRGLTVVVDAVNDSEAARNTWRRAGAAAATPVLFILLRLDDEAEHRRRLHGRERGMEHLGEPTWDEVQGRAEAYEPWIGPYVEVDASQSLAQVVTRVLDVIR
;
A
#
# COMPACT_ATOMS: atom_id res chain seq x y z
N MET A 1 7.28 -13.09 -27.56
CA MET A 1 6.50 -13.56 -26.40
C MET A 1 6.62 -12.59 -25.25
N LEU A 2 6.10 -11.40 -25.45
CA LEU A 2 5.96 -10.41 -24.38
C LEU A 2 5.02 -10.87 -23.27
N GLY A 3 4.11 -11.79 -23.58
CA GLY A 3 3.14 -12.27 -22.62
C GLY A 3 3.74 -13.01 -21.42
N ALA A 4 4.71 -13.87 -21.64
CA ALA A 4 5.23 -14.74 -20.57
C ALA A 4 6.00 -13.97 -19.48
N GLY A 5 6.63 -12.85 -19.78
CA GLY A 5 7.33 -12.03 -18.80
C GLY A 5 6.36 -11.12 -18.03
N ALA A 6 5.44 -10.49 -18.74
CA ALA A 6 4.39 -9.66 -18.14
C ALA A 6 3.42 -10.51 -17.31
N GLU A 7 3.04 -11.68 -17.81
CA GLU A 7 2.18 -12.61 -17.08
C GLU A 7 2.84 -13.12 -15.81
N ARG A 8 4.12 -13.46 -15.86
CA ARG A 8 4.86 -13.88 -14.65
C ARG A 8 4.96 -12.76 -13.61
N GLY A 9 5.21 -11.54 -14.01
CA GLY A 9 5.25 -10.39 -13.11
C GLY A 9 3.89 -10.12 -12.48
N TRP A 10 2.83 -10.16 -13.28
CA TRP A 10 1.48 -9.96 -12.81
C TRP A 10 1.03 -11.12 -11.89
N THR A 11 1.28 -12.36 -12.29
CA THR A 11 0.97 -13.55 -11.47
C THR A 11 1.74 -13.54 -10.16
N THR A 12 3.01 -13.11 -10.16
CA THR A 12 3.82 -12.98 -8.95
C THR A 12 3.25 -11.94 -8.00
N GLY A 13 2.80 -10.79 -8.52
CA GLY A 13 2.15 -9.75 -7.72
C GLY A 13 0.85 -10.25 -7.08
N VAL A 14 -0.01 -10.90 -7.85
CA VAL A 14 -1.25 -11.52 -7.34
C VAL A 14 -0.94 -12.60 -6.30
N ALA A 15 0.05 -13.45 -6.55
CA ALA A 15 0.45 -14.49 -5.60
C ALA A 15 0.97 -13.89 -4.29
N ALA A 16 1.73 -12.80 -4.35
CA ALA A 16 2.21 -12.11 -3.16
C ALA A 16 1.06 -11.55 -2.32
N TYR A 17 0.09 -10.88 -2.95
CA TYR A 17 -1.10 -10.38 -2.26
C TYR A 17 -1.91 -11.52 -1.62
N GLU A 18 -2.11 -12.62 -2.33
CA GLU A 18 -2.84 -13.78 -1.80
C GLU A 18 -2.10 -14.45 -0.63
N ALA A 19 -0.79 -14.58 -0.69
CA ALA A 19 0.00 -15.11 0.41
C ALA A 19 -0.13 -14.24 1.67
N VAL A 20 -0.01 -12.94 1.52
CA VAL A 20 -0.17 -11.99 2.64
C VAL A 20 -1.62 -11.99 3.14
N ARG A 21 -2.60 -12.12 2.25
CA ARG A 21 -4.01 -12.25 2.64
C ARG A 21 -4.24 -13.45 3.55
N VAL A 22 -3.70 -14.61 3.20
CA VAL A 22 -3.82 -15.82 4.03
C VAL A 22 -3.19 -15.61 5.39
N MET A 23 -1.99 -15.03 5.44
CA MET A 23 -1.31 -14.70 6.70
C MET A 23 -2.12 -13.73 7.55
N ALA A 24 -2.67 -12.68 6.94
CA ALA A 24 -3.51 -11.70 7.62
C ALA A 24 -4.76 -12.38 8.21
N GLN A 25 -5.45 -13.16 7.41
CA GLN A 25 -6.66 -13.87 7.84
C GLN A 25 -6.38 -14.83 8.98
N ASP A 26 -5.31 -15.61 8.92
CA ASP A 26 -4.90 -16.53 9.98
C ASP A 26 -4.66 -15.80 11.31
N ASN A 27 -4.05 -14.63 11.26
CA ASN A 27 -3.82 -13.81 12.46
C ASN A 27 -5.11 -13.17 12.98
N LEU A 28 -5.96 -12.68 12.09
CA LEU A 28 -7.25 -12.08 12.48
C LEU A 28 -8.17 -13.09 13.19
N VAL A 29 -8.27 -14.33 12.70
CA VAL A 29 -9.10 -15.35 13.33
C VAL A 29 -8.58 -15.74 14.72
N ARG A 30 -7.31 -15.46 15.01
CA ARG A 30 -6.70 -15.65 16.33
C ARG A 30 -6.89 -14.43 17.25
N GLY A 31 -7.60 -13.42 16.79
CA GLY A 31 -7.87 -12.21 17.58
C GLY A 31 -6.74 -11.18 17.56
N LEU A 32 -5.77 -11.31 16.65
CA LEU A 32 -4.67 -10.37 16.52
C LEU A 32 -5.03 -9.22 15.61
N THR A 33 -4.53 -8.03 15.92
CA THR A 33 -4.57 -6.88 15.01
C THR A 33 -3.54 -7.06 13.92
N VAL A 34 -3.93 -6.81 12.67
CA VAL A 34 -3.05 -6.92 11.51
C VAL A 34 -2.92 -5.56 10.85
N VAL A 35 -1.69 -5.17 10.54
CA VAL A 35 -1.40 -3.99 9.72
C VAL A 35 -0.74 -4.47 8.43
N VAL A 36 -1.29 -4.04 7.30
CA VAL A 36 -0.75 -4.36 5.97
C VAL A 36 -0.22 -3.09 5.34
N ASP A 37 1.04 -3.11 4.97
CA ASP A 37 1.67 -2.05 4.18
C ASP A 37 1.72 -2.51 2.73
N ALA A 38 0.94 -1.86 1.87
CA ALA A 38 0.80 -2.24 0.46
C ALA A 38 0.43 -1.01 -0.38
N VAL A 39 0.74 -1.07 -1.67
CA VAL A 39 0.45 0.02 -2.60
C VAL A 39 -1.05 0.22 -2.79
N ASN A 40 -1.83 -0.86 -2.86
CA ASN A 40 -3.29 -0.81 -3.00
C ASN A 40 -3.77 0.06 -4.17
N ASP A 41 -3.10 -0.04 -5.30
CA ASP A 41 -3.30 0.82 -6.48
C ASP A 41 -4.55 0.47 -7.31
N SER A 42 -5.23 -0.60 -6.98
CA SER A 42 -6.43 -1.06 -7.68
C SER A 42 -7.51 -1.53 -6.71
N GLU A 43 -8.75 -1.52 -7.15
CA GLU A 43 -9.86 -2.08 -6.37
C GLU A 43 -9.70 -3.58 -6.15
N ALA A 44 -9.11 -4.30 -7.10
CA ALA A 44 -8.79 -5.71 -6.93
C ALA A 44 -7.82 -5.93 -5.76
N ALA A 45 -6.78 -5.12 -5.65
CA ALA A 45 -5.84 -5.17 -4.52
C ALA A 45 -6.53 -4.86 -3.19
N ARG A 46 -7.35 -3.82 -3.15
CA ARG A 46 -8.10 -3.41 -1.95
C ARG A 46 -9.11 -4.46 -1.51
N ASN A 47 -9.76 -5.12 -2.46
CA ASN A 47 -10.69 -6.22 -2.19
C ASN A 47 -10.03 -7.42 -1.55
N THR A 48 -8.74 -7.64 -1.79
CA THR A 48 -7.96 -8.68 -1.11
C THR A 48 -8.09 -8.55 0.42
N TRP A 49 -7.93 -7.34 0.93
CA TRP A 49 -8.02 -7.07 2.37
C TRP A 49 -9.45 -7.08 2.89
N ARG A 50 -10.40 -6.59 2.10
CA ARG A 50 -11.83 -6.65 2.44
C ARG A 50 -12.29 -8.11 2.60
N ARG A 51 -11.82 -9.00 1.74
CA ARG A 51 -12.11 -10.44 1.84
C ARG A 51 -11.51 -11.07 3.10
N ALA A 52 -10.28 -10.71 3.44
CA ALA A 52 -9.64 -11.21 4.67
C ALA A 52 -10.41 -10.77 5.92
N GLY A 53 -10.78 -9.50 5.98
CA GLY A 53 -11.58 -8.96 7.09
C GLY A 53 -12.95 -9.62 7.18
N ALA A 54 -13.65 -9.76 6.07
CA ALA A 54 -14.96 -10.39 6.02
C ALA A 54 -14.92 -11.86 6.49
N ALA A 55 -13.91 -12.62 6.05
CA ALA A 55 -13.74 -14.01 6.46
C ALA A 55 -13.48 -14.17 7.97
N ALA A 56 -12.86 -13.18 8.60
CA ALA A 56 -12.55 -13.16 10.02
C ALA A 56 -13.56 -12.33 10.85
N ALA A 57 -14.64 -11.84 10.23
CA ALA A 57 -15.62 -10.94 10.84
C ALA A 57 -14.97 -9.73 11.54
N THR A 58 -13.95 -9.17 10.90
CA THR A 58 -13.14 -8.07 11.44
C THR A 58 -13.25 -6.85 10.51
N PRO A 59 -13.48 -5.65 11.06
CA PRO A 59 -13.52 -4.44 10.26
C PRO A 59 -12.15 -4.12 9.64
N VAL A 60 -12.17 -3.56 8.44
CA VAL A 60 -10.96 -3.12 7.72
C VAL A 60 -10.97 -1.60 7.63
N LEU A 61 -9.88 -0.99 8.07
CA LEU A 61 -9.67 0.44 7.93
C LEU A 61 -8.57 0.67 6.89
N PHE A 62 -8.88 1.42 5.85
CA PHE A 62 -7.88 1.88 4.89
C PHE A 62 -7.40 3.27 5.27
N ILE A 63 -6.09 3.41 5.34
CA ILE A 63 -5.43 4.70 5.57
C ILE A 63 -4.55 4.99 4.36
N LEU A 64 -4.84 6.08 3.67
CA LEU A 64 -4.08 6.54 2.53
C LEU A 64 -3.14 7.67 2.96
N LEU A 65 -1.86 7.42 2.86
CA LEU A 65 -0.85 8.46 3.08
C LEU A 65 -0.68 9.24 1.78
N ARG A 66 -0.98 10.53 1.81
CA ARG A 66 -0.83 11.42 0.65
C ARG A 66 0.30 12.40 0.86
N LEU A 67 1.07 12.59 -0.18
CA LEU A 67 2.10 13.60 -0.24
C LEU A 67 1.83 14.48 -1.47
N ASP A 68 1.03 15.52 -1.29
CA ASP A 68 0.60 16.41 -2.36
C ASP A 68 1.64 17.50 -2.68
N ASP A 69 2.59 17.74 -1.79
CA ASP A 69 3.74 18.62 -2.04
C ASP A 69 4.74 17.91 -2.95
N GLU A 70 4.72 18.30 -4.22
CA GLU A 70 5.55 17.70 -5.26
C GLU A 70 7.04 17.91 -5.01
N ALA A 71 7.44 19.08 -4.55
CA ALA A 71 8.83 19.40 -4.25
C ALA A 71 9.35 18.55 -3.08
N GLU A 72 8.56 18.40 -2.03
CA GLU A 72 8.87 17.55 -0.88
C GLU A 72 8.92 16.07 -1.28
N HIS A 73 8.01 15.62 -2.13
CA HIS A 73 7.99 14.26 -2.64
C HIS A 73 9.27 13.96 -3.43
N ARG A 74 9.66 14.86 -4.35
CA ARG A 74 10.92 14.75 -5.09
C ARG A 74 12.13 14.70 -4.17
N ARG A 75 12.17 15.60 -3.18
CA ARG A 75 13.27 15.67 -2.22
C ARG A 75 13.43 14.35 -1.47
N ARG A 76 12.34 13.78 -0.98
CA ARG A 76 12.35 12.50 -0.26
C ARG A 76 12.77 11.35 -1.16
N LEU A 77 12.30 11.33 -2.41
CA LEU A 77 12.67 10.30 -3.38
C LEU A 77 14.17 10.33 -3.69
N HIS A 78 14.72 11.51 -3.92
CA HIS A 78 16.17 11.66 -4.23
C HIS A 78 17.06 11.38 -3.02
N GLY A 79 16.57 11.61 -1.79
CA GLY A 79 17.29 11.32 -0.57
C GLY A 79 17.17 9.88 -0.08
N ARG A 80 16.45 9.04 -0.82
CA ARG A 80 16.17 7.67 -0.39
C ARG A 80 17.36 6.75 -0.67
N GLU A 81 17.87 6.14 0.39
CA GLU A 81 18.87 5.08 0.33
C GLU A 81 18.30 3.84 1.05
N ARG A 82 18.00 2.79 0.32
CA ARG A 82 17.44 1.56 0.89
C ARG A 82 18.44 0.43 1.07
N GLY A 83 19.67 0.58 0.56
CA GLY A 83 20.69 -0.47 0.60
C GLY A 83 20.34 -1.72 -0.21
N MET A 84 19.40 -1.63 -1.12
CA MET A 84 19.00 -2.74 -2.01
C MET A 84 19.75 -2.65 -3.32
N GLU A 85 20.91 -3.32 -3.38
CA GLU A 85 21.82 -3.25 -4.54
C GLU A 85 21.22 -3.78 -5.84
N HIS A 86 20.20 -4.65 -5.75
CA HIS A 86 19.60 -5.30 -6.93
C HIS A 86 18.29 -4.65 -7.38
N LEU A 87 17.74 -3.73 -6.61
CA LEU A 87 16.54 -2.99 -6.94
C LEU A 87 16.88 -1.50 -6.99
N GLY A 88 16.95 -0.94 -8.21
CA GLY A 88 17.12 0.48 -8.38
C GLY A 88 15.99 1.27 -7.72
N GLU A 89 16.29 2.44 -7.18
CA GLU A 89 15.27 3.35 -6.72
C GLU A 89 14.42 3.86 -7.89
N PRO A 90 13.09 4.00 -7.73
CA PRO A 90 12.24 4.50 -8.79
C PRO A 90 12.61 5.94 -9.17
N THR A 91 12.54 6.26 -10.46
CA THR A 91 12.69 7.62 -10.95
C THR A 91 11.43 8.43 -10.68
N TRP A 92 11.55 9.78 -10.76
CA TRP A 92 10.40 10.66 -10.64
C TRP A 92 9.31 10.36 -11.70
N ASP A 93 9.71 10.09 -12.93
CA ASP A 93 8.78 9.74 -14.01
C ASP A 93 8.05 8.44 -13.74
N GLU A 94 8.73 7.44 -13.19
CA GLU A 94 8.09 6.18 -12.75
C GLU A 94 7.08 6.42 -11.63
N VAL A 95 7.42 7.26 -10.66
CA VAL A 95 6.51 7.63 -9.57
C VAL A 95 5.27 8.34 -10.10
N GLN A 96 5.43 9.28 -11.02
CA GLN A 96 4.30 9.96 -11.66
C GLN A 96 3.43 8.99 -12.47
N GLY A 97 4.03 8.08 -13.23
CA GLY A 97 3.31 7.06 -13.98
C GLY A 97 2.47 6.16 -13.08
N ARG A 98 2.99 5.77 -11.93
CA ARG A 98 2.24 4.99 -10.92
C ARG A 98 1.09 5.80 -10.32
N ALA A 99 1.29 7.08 -10.05
CA ALA A 99 0.24 7.95 -9.53
C ALA A 99 -0.91 8.11 -10.53
N GLU A 100 -0.61 8.23 -11.82
CA GLU A 100 -1.61 8.31 -12.89
C GLU A 100 -2.37 7.00 -13.08
N ALA A 101 -1.71 5.86 -12.88
CA ALA A 101 -2.31 4.53 -12.98
C ALA A 101 -3.10 4.11 -11.73
N TYR A 102 -3.05 4.90 -10.67
CA TYR A 102 -3.72 4.61 -9.41
C TYR A 102 -5.23 4.72 -9.56
N GLU A 103 -5.95 3.63 -9.34
CA GLU A 103 -7.39 3.62 -9.49
C GLU A 103 -8.08 4.44 -8.39
N PRO A 104 -9.13 5.21 -8.73
CA PRO A 104 -9.94 5.90 -7.73
C PRO A 104 -10.50 4.93 -6.68
N TRP A 105 -10.62 5.40 -5.44
CA TRP A 105 -11.23 4.62 -4.36
C TRP A 105 -12.75 4.61 -4.52
N ILE A 106 -13.35 3.42 -4.39
CA ILE A 106 -14.80 3.25 -4.42
C ILE A 106 -15.37 3.17 -2.99
N GLY A 107 -14.65 2.53 -2.08
CA GLY A 107 -15.09 2.40 -0.69
C GLY A 107 -14.52 3.48 0.22
N PRO A 108 -14.88 3.47 1.51
CA PRO A 108 -14.38 4.44 2.47
C PRO A 108 -12.90 4.25 2.78
N TYR A 109 -12.22 5.35 2.99
CA TYR A 109 -10.83 5.41 3.43
C TYR A 109 -10.57 6.72 4.17
N VAL A 110 -9.49 6.77 4.92
CA VAL A 110 -9.05 7.98 5.62
C VAL A 110 -7.75 8.47 5.02
N GLU A 111 -7.68 9.74 4.69
CA GLU A 111 -6.44 10.35 4.20
C GLU A 111 -5.63 10.92 5.36
N VAL A 112 -4.33 10.70 5.31
CA VAL A 112 -3.37 11.32 6.24
C VAL A 112 -2.31 12.03 5.41
N ASP A 113 -2.09 13.30 5.72
CA ASP A 113 -1.07 14.13 5.07
C ASP A 113 0.32 13.70 5.52
N ALA A 114 1.08 13.14 4.59
CA ALA A 114 2.44 12.66 4.82
C ALA A 114 3.51 13.74 4.64
N SER A 115 3.15 15.00 4.33
CA SER A 115 4.09 16.12 4.27
C SER A 115 4.58 16.58 5.64
N GLN A 116 3.87 16.21 6.69
CA GLN A 116 4.19 16.53 8.07
C GLN A 116 5.39 15.70 8.58
N SER A 117 5.87 16.03 9.77
CA SER A 117 6.92 15.23 10.41
C SER A 117 6.45 13.81 10.69
N LEU A 118 7.38 12.86 10.78
CA LEU A 118 7.05 11.47 11.10
C LEU A 118 6.24 11.37 12.40
N ALA A 119 6.62 12.12 13.43
CA ALA A 119 5.91 12.13 14.71
C ALA A 119 4.46 12.58 14.56
N GLN A 120 4.21 13.62 13.76
CA GLN A 120 2.85 14.12 13.49
C GLN A 120 2.03 13.10 12.70
N VAL A 121 2.61 12.46 11.69
CA VAL A 121 1.94 11.42 10.90
C VAL A 121 1.57 10.24 11.80
N VAL A 122 2.49 9.76 12.63
CA VAL A 122 2.23 8.67 13.58
C VAL A 122 1.10 9.03 14.54
N THR A 123 1.12 10.22 15.11
CA THR A 123 0.06 10.69 16.00
C THR A 123 -1.29 10.69 15.30
N ARG A 124 -1.34 11.21 14.07
CA ARG A 124 -2.60 11.24 13.29
C ARG A 124 -3.12 9.85 12.97
N VAL A 125 -2.25 8.92 12.58
CA VAL A 125 -2.63 7.54 12.31
C VAL A 125 -3.17 6.86 13.58
N LEU A 126 -2.52 7.05 14.71
CA LEU A 126 -2.98 6.49 15.98
C LEU A 126 -4.35 7.04 16.39
N ASP A 127 -4.61 8.32 16.16
CA ASP A 127 -5.91 8.93 16.45
C ASP A 127 -7.03 8.33 15.58
N VAL A 128 -6.73 8.00 14.33
CA VAL A 128 -7.68 7.37 13.41
C VAL A 128 -8.00 5.92 13.82
N ILE A 129 -7.03 5.20 14.34
CA ILE A 129 -7.17 3.78 14.73
C ILE A 129 -7.94 3.62 16.07
N ARG A 130 -7.90 4.60 16.93
CA ARG A 130 -8.52 4.55 18.25
C ARG A 130 -10.04 4.62 18.27
#